data_77358bd32dec9fff932ca228b6ad212a
#
_entry.id   77358bd32dec9fff932ca228b6ad212a
#
_cell.length_a   1.000
_cell.length_b   1.000
_cell.length_c   1.000
_cell.angle_alpha   90.00
_cell.angle_beta   90.00
_cell.angle_gamma   90.00
#
_symmetry.space_group_name_H-M   'P 1'
#
loop_
_entity.id
_entity.type
_entity.pdbx_description
1 polymer ?
#
loop_
_entity_poly.entity_id
_entity_poly.type
_entity_poly.pdbx_seq_one_letter_code
_entity_poly.pdbx_strand_id
1 'polypeptide(L)'
;MVIESEKDEKDSEGIFAEREGRKTRNIKMDKLFLGELNERLEPGDLEGLAASISKVGVLQPLIVRPVGEKFEVIAGGRRYRAAIMANQGQVPCQVKEVNDVDALQISFQENEERKSASPLEYGLLCWKMANRLGDLKEVADRLGRSESWVSTRINAYELYRKAQIQPENKSPSLEVGIGRDSNSIGIVDSNTIMQAVTSRPINRFLAQHEGESEALRTTFVKKLSAAFPKLDPTQKKKLIAEFKRSPSEQIELLTQKIIAEPRGIKISLSFPAELSAKINRILSKNGSKVEDWVRELVRREIERSEKEGQETEVD
;
A
#
# COMPACT_ATOMS: atom_id res chain seq x y z
N MET A 1 39.03 33.04 -50.62
CA MET A 1 37.61 33.37 -50.35
C MET A 1 36.91 32.09 -50.07
N VAL A 2 36.92 31.69 -48.79
CA VAL A 2 36.35 30.44 -48.29
C VAL A 2 35.00 30.82 -47.71
N ILE A 3 33.94 30.19 -48.19
CA ILE A 3 32.59 30.35 -47.66
C ILE A 3 32.37 29.20 -46.67
N GLU A 4 32.34 29.53 -45.39
CA GLU A 4 31.92 28.62 -44.35
C GLU A 4 30.40 28.44 -44.45
N SER A 5 29.99 27.18 -44.60
CA SER A 5 28.59 26.78 -44.57
C SER A 5 28.21 26.49 -43.11
N GLU A 6 27.37 27.32 -42.52
CA GLU A 6 26.66 27.03 -41.29
C GLU A 6 25.77 25.81 -41.53
N LYS A 7 26.06 24.75 -40.80
CA LYS A 7 25.17 23.59 -40.67
C LYS A 7 24.18 23.88 -39.54
N ASP A 8 22.97 24.19 -39.93
CA ASP A 8 21.80 24.16 -39.06
C ASP A 8 21.65 22.76 -38.47
N GLU A 9 21.89 22.62 -37.18
CA GLU A 9 21.44 21.51 -36.39
C GLU A 9 19.90 21.60 -36.23
N LYS A 10 19.18 21.04 -37.20
CA LYS A 10 17.76 20.77 -37.04
C LYS A 10 17.60 19.69 -36.02
N ASP A 11 17.07 20.10 -34.89
CA ASP A 11 16.55 19.23 -33.82
C ASP A 11 15.72 18.11 -34.44
N SER A 12 16.18 16.87 -34.19
CA SER A 12 15.43 15.66 -34.53
C SER A 12 14.22 15.54 -33.62
N GLU A 13 13.12 16.21 -33.96
CA GLU A 13 11.80 15.95 -33.43
C GLU A 13 11.38 14.53 -33.85
N GLY A 14 11.54 13.58 -32.86
CA GLY A 14 11.08 12.21 -33.02
C GLY A 14 9.55 12.18 -33.15
N ILE A 15 9.11 11.75 -34.32
CA ILE A 15 7.70 11.51 -34.68
C ILE A 15 7.17 10.36 -33.81
N PHE A 16 6.39 10.67 -32.78
CA PHE A 16 5.51 9.70 -32.17
C PHE A 16 4.06 9.99 -32.54
N ALA A 17 3.40 8.95 -33.05
CA ALA A 17 2.09 8.97 -33.66
C ALA A 17 1.04 9.72 -32.83
N GLU A 18 0.34 10.63 -33.43
CA GLU A 18 -0.88 11.29 -32.95
C GLU A 18 -1.98 10.24 -32.80
N ARG A 19 -2.30 9.91 -31.56
CA ARG A 19 -3.61 9.38 -31.19
C ARG A 19 -4.38 10.49 -30.50
N GLU A 20 -5.39 10.99 -31.16
CA GLU A 20 -6.43 11.91 -30.72
C GLU A 20 -6.07 12.84 -29.53
N GLY A 21 -5.67 14.08 -29.83
CA GLY A 21 -5.71 15.22 -28.89
C GLY A 21 -4.67 15.28 -27.78
N ARG A 22 -3.74 14.34 -27.66
CA ARG A 22 -2.75 14.28 -26.57
C ARG A 22 -1.34 14.53 -27.10
N LYS A 23 -0.94 15.80 -27.23
CA LYS A 23 0.45 16.12 -27.62
C LYS A 23 1.42 15.68 -26.53
N THR A 24 2.15 14.60 -26.79
CA THR A 24 3.27 14.16 -25.97
C THR A 24 4.55 14.82 -26.45
N ARG A 25 5.36 15.37 -25.54
CA ARG A 25 6.67 15.93 -25.83
C ARG A 25 7.71 15.43 -24.84
N ASN A 26 8.97 15.33 -25.26
CA ASN A 26 10.06 15.02 -24.37
C ASN A 26 10.44 16.25 -23.55
N ILE A 27 10.51 16.10 -22.23
CA ILE A 27 10.90 17.16 -21.30
C ILE A 27 12.16 16.69 -20.56
N LYS A 28 13.15 17.59 -20.47
CA LYS A 28 14.39 17.33 -19.72
C LYS A 28 14.10 17.10 -18.25
N MET A 29 14.83 16.18 -17.63
CA MET A 29 14.61 15.79 -16.22
C MET A 29 14.84 16.95 -15.24
N ASP A 30 15.76 17.86 -15.54
CA ASP A 30 16.04 19.07 -14.74
C ASP A 30 14.88 20.08 -14.74
N LYS A 31 13.99 20.01 -15.72
CA LYS A 31 12.76 20.81 -15.80
C LYS A 31 11.57 20.15 -15.11
N LEU A 32 11.71 18.93 -14.62
CA LEU A 32 10.64 18.18 -13.95
C LEU A 32 10.85 18.16 -12.44
N PHE A 33 9.77 18.22 -11.68
CA PHE A 33 9.80 18.00 -10.24
C PHE A 33 8.55 17.28 -9.74
N LEU A 34 8.69 16.60 -8.61
CA LEU A 34 7.56 16.05 -7.86
C LEU A 34 7.11 17.11 -6.86
N GLY A 35 5.90 17.61 -7.05
CA GLY A 35 5.27 18.51 -6.08
C GLY A 35 4.47 17.76 -5.04
N GLU A 36 3.87 18.52 -4.12
CA GLU A 36 2.99 18.00 -3.08
C GLU A 36 1.78 17.22 -3.62
N LEU A 37 1.38 17.49 -4.87
CA LEU A 37 0.22 16.84 -5.48
C LEU A 37 0.47 15.35 -5.77
N ASN A 38 1.73 14.96 -5.99
CA ASN A 38 2.13 13.58 -6.29
C ASN A 38 2.86 12.90 -5.10
N GLU A 39 2.46 13.23 -3.90
CA GLU A 39 2.96 12.57 -2.70
C GLU A 39 2.40 11.16 -2.63
N ARG A 40 3.26 10.19 -2.72
CA ARG A 40 2.92 8.78 -2.59
C ARG A 40 3.47 8.24 -1.29
N LEU A 41 2.62 7.57 -0.51
CA LEU A 41 3.01 7.03 0.78
C LEU A 41 4.07 5.92 0.66
N GLU A 42 4.01 5.10 -0.41
CA GLU A 42 5.09 4.13 -0.73
C GLU A 42 5.36 4.05 -2.24
N PRO A 43 6.60 4.21 -2.68
CA PRO A 43 6.95 4.10 -4.11
C PRO A 43 6.94 2.66 -4.63
N GLY A 44 6.96 1.64 -3.75
CA GLY A 44 7.10 0.23 -4.12
C GLY A 44 8.48 -0.09 -4.71
N ASP A 45 8.62 -1.25 -5.35
CA ASP A 45 9.87 -1.63 -6.05
C ASP A 45 10.14 -0.67 -7.23
N LEU A 46 11.21 0.12 -7.12
CA LEU A 46 11.68 1.03 -8.15
C LEU A 46 12.86 0.44 -8.94
N GLU A 47 13.60 -0.51 -8.39
CA GLU A 47 14.81 -1.07 -9.00
C GLU A 47 14.48 -1.84 -10.27
N GLY A 48 13.50 -2.73 -10.21
CA GLY A 48 13.02 -3.46 -11.39
C GLY A 48 12.47 -2.53 -12.49
N LEU A 49 11.75 -1.48 -12.08
CA LEU A 49 11.24 -0.47 -13.03
C LEU A 49 12.38 0.37 -13.63
N ALA A 50 13.38 0.77 -12.84
CA ALA A 50 14.54 1.51 -13.33
C ALA A 50 15.37 0.68 -14.31
N ALA A 51 15.60 -0.61 -14.02
CA ALA A 51 16.27 -1.52 -14.94
C ALA A 51 15.52 -1.69 -16.26
N SER A 52 14.19 -1.71 -16.25
CA SER A 52 13.37 -1.72 -17.48
C SER A 52 13.51 -0.41 -18.24
N ILE A 53 13.38 0.74 -17.57
CA ILE A 53 13.50 2.07 -18.18
C ILE A 53 14.89 2.30 -18.77
N SER A 54 15.95 1.79 -18.13
CA SER A 54 17.31 1.86 -18.66
C SER A 54 17.46 1.17 -20.02
N LYS A 55 16.67 0.09 -20.26
CA LYS A 55 16.73 -0.69 -21.51
C LYS A 55 15.86 -0.12 -22.62
N VAL A 56 14.64 0.28 -22.31
CA VAL A 56 13.61 0.62 -23.30
C VAL A 56 13.04 2.03 -23.17
N GLY A 57 13.56 2.83 -22.23
CA GLY A 57 13.03 4.16 -21.93
C GLY A 57 11.68 4.12 -21.22
N VAL A 58 11.09 5.31 -21.05
CA VAL A 58 9.76 5.48 -20.47
C VAL A 58 8.70 5.33 -21.55
N LEU A 59 8.05 4.18 -21.63
CA LEU A 59 7.05 3.88 -22.68
C LEU A 59 5.73 4.64 -22.47
N GLN A 60 5.28 4.80 -21.23
CA GLN A 60 4.04 5.52 -20.92
C GLN A 60 4.37 6.93 -20.45
N PRO A 61 3.88 7.99 -21.12
CA PRO A 61 4.17 9.36 -20.76
C PRO A 61 3.79 9.72 -19.32
N LEU A 62 4.53 10.63 -18.72
CA LEU A 62 4.14 11.29 -17.48
C LEU A 62 3.05 12.32 -17.78
N ILE A 63 2.14 12.58 -16.84
CA ILE A 63 1.23 13.72 -16.89
C ILE A 63 1.83 14.83 -16.06
N VAL A 64 2.03 15.99 -16.66
CA VAL A 64 2.68 17.14 -16.02
C VAL A 64 1.90 18.43 -16.27
N ARG A 65 2.08 19.42 -15.39
CA ARG A 65 1.56 20.79 -15.59
C ARG A 65 2.67 21.82 -15.49
N PRO A 66 2.57 22.97 -16.16
CA PRO A 66 3.53 24.04 -16.01
C PRO A 66 3.37 24.72 -14.63
N VAL A 67 4.49 24.97 -13.95
CA VAL A 67 4.57 25.74 -12.71
C VAL A 67 5.82 26.63 -12.82
N GLY A 68 5.63 27.89 -13.19
CA GLY A 68 6.73 28.79 -13.54
C GLY A 68 7.53 28.26 -14.73
N GLU A 69 8.84 28.14 -14.57
CA GLU A 69 9.74 27.65 -15.64
C GLU A 69 9.91 26.12 -15.65
N LYS A 70 9.26 25.42 -14.72
CA LYS A 70 9.34 23.94 -14.55
C LYS A 70 8.00 23.29 -14.75
N PHE A 71 8.01 21.97 -14.71
CA PHE A 71 6.81 21.15 -14.84
C PHE A 71 6.65 20.26 -13.61
N GLU A 72 5.50 20.37 -12.96
CA GLU A 72 5.13 19.49 -11.86
C GLU A 72 4.54 18.18 -12.40
N VAL A 73 5.04 17.04 -11.93
CA VAL A 73 4.50 15.72 -12.26
C VAL A 73 3.20 15.50 -11.50
N ILE A 74 2.08 15.43 -12.21
CA ILE A 74 0.75 15.14 -11.65
C ILE A 74 0.55 13.63 -11.50
N ALA A 75 0.89 12.86 -12.54
CA ALA A 75 0.77 11.41 -12.57
C ALA A 75 1.99 10.74 -13.17
N GLY A 76 2.32 9.55 -12.67
CA GLY A 76 3.51 8.81 -13.09
C GLY A 76 4.74 9.00 -12.18
N GLY A 77 4.57 9.38 -10.92
CA GLY A 77 5.65 9.63 -9.97
C GLY A 77 6.63 8.45 -9.79
N ARG A 78 6.17 7.19 -9.90
CA ARG A 78 7.09 6.03 -9.92
C ARG A 78 8.00 6.04 -11.14
N ARG A 79 7.42 6.29 -12.32
CA ARG A 79 8.18 6.38 -13.59
C ARG A 79 9.20 7.50 -13.55
N TYR A 80 8.84 8.64 -12.97
CA TYR A 80 9.75 9.76 -12.77
C TYR A 80 10.95 9.36 -11.87
N ARG A 81 10.69 8.78 -10.69
CA ARG A 81 11.77 8.33 -9.78
C ARG A 81 12.65 7.24 -10.42
N ALA A 82 12.04 6.27 -11.09
CA ALA A 82 12.77 5.23 -11.79
C ALA A 82 13.58 5.76 -12.98
N ALA A 83 13.10 6.81 -13.67
CA ALA A 83 13.84 7.48 -14.74
C ALA A 83 15.08 8.22 -14.20
N ILE A 84 14.99 8.84 -13.00
CA ILE A 84 16.17 9.41 -12.31
C ILE A 84 17.18 8.30 -12.01
N MET A 85 16.74 7.18 -11.43
CA MET A 85 17.64 6.05 -11.12
C MET A 85 18.28 5.46 -12.38
N ALA A 86 17.57 5.48 -13.50
CA ALA A 86 18.06 5.03 -14.81
C ALA A 86 18.87 6.08 -15.56
N ASN A 87 19.19 7.24 -14.95
CA ASN A 87 19.93 8.36 -15.53
C ASN A 87 19.37 8.82 -16.90
N GLN A 88 18.04 8.85 -17.06
CA GLN A 88 17.40 9.37 -18.28
C GLN A 88 17.57 10.89 -18.34
N GLY A 89 18.06 11.41 -19.46
CA GLY A 89 18.20 12.87 -19.67
C GLY A 89 16.86 13.58 -19.90
N GLN A 90 15.90 12.88 -20.52
CA GLN A 90 14.56 13.38 -20.83
C GLN A 90 13.55 12.23 -20.83
N VAL A 91 12.27 12.58 -20.62
CA VAL A 91 11.17 11.61 -20.61
C VAL A 91 9.96 12.13 -21.35
N PRO A 92 9.15 11.24 -21.97
CA PRO A 92 7.92 11.64 -22.63
C PRO A 92 6.90 12.12 -21.60
N CYS A 93 6.32 13.31 -21.85
CA CYS A 93 5.36 13.96 -20.98
C CYS A 93 4.15 14.45 -21.76
N GLN A 94 2.98 14.29 -21.20
CA GLN A 94 1.76 14.95 -21.62
C GLN A 94 1.55 16.19 -20.73
N VAL A 95 1.61 17.38 -21.33
CA VAL A 95 1.42 18.63 -20.61
C VAL A 95 -0.06 18.94 -20.54
N LYS A 96 -0.55 19.27 -19.33
CA LYS A 96 -1.90 19.75 -19.09
C LYS A 96 -1.84 21.07 -18.33
N GLU A 97 -2.50 22.08 -18.86
CA GLU A 97 -2.68 23.37 -18.18
C GLU A 97 -3.88 23.26 -17.27
N VAL A 98 -3.64 22.95 -16.02
CA VAL A 98 -4.69 22.70 -15.01
C VAL A 98 -4.30 23.35 -13.68
N ASN A 99 -5.32 23.77 -12.92
CA ASN A 99 -5.15 24.24 -11.54
C ASN A 99 -4.89 23.07 -10.56
N ASP A 100 -4.66 23.40 -9.28
CA ASP A 100 -4.34 22.41 -8.23
C ASP A 100 -5.44 21.36 -8.04
N VAL A 101 -6.69 21.79 -8.06
CA VAL A 101 -7.83 20.90 -7.81
C VAL A 101 -8.01 19.91 -8.98
N ASP A 102 -7.92 20.42 -10.20
CA ASP A 102 -8.04 19.56 -11.39
C ASP A 102 -6.83 18.61 -11.50
N ALA A 103 -5.64 19.06 -11.09
CA ALA A 103 -4.46 18.19 -11.01
C ALA A 103 -4.64 17.07 -9.97
N LEU A 104 -5.23 17.35 -8.81
CA LEU A 104 -5.59 16.34 -7.80
C LEU A 104 -6.64 15.36 -8.34
N GLN A 105 -7.63 15.85 -9.09
CA GLN A 105 -8.65 15.01 -9.72
C GLN A 105 -8.03 14.05 -10.75
N ILE A 106 -7.08 14.53 -11.57
CA ILE A 106 -6.33 13.66 -12.50
C ILE A 106 -5.52 12.61 -11.74
N SER A 107 -4.86 13.00 -10.66
CA SER A 107 -4.11 12.06 -9.81
C SER A 107 -5.03 11.02 -9.17
N PHE A 108 -6.22 11.40 -8.76
CA PHE A 108 -7.24 10.49 -8.24
C PHE A 108 -7.68 9.47 -9.28
N GLN A 109 -8.02 9.92 -10.50
CA GLN A 109 -8.44 9.06 -11.60
C GLN A 109 -7.35 8.04 -11.98
N GLU A 110 -6.09 8.48 -12.05
CA GLU A 110 -4.96 7.58 -12.31
C GLU A 110 -4.81 6.52 -11.22
N ASN A 111 -5.05 6.89 -9.95
CA ASN A 111 -5.04 5.94 -8.84
C ASN A 111 -6.21 4.94 -8.91
N GLU A 112 -7.40 5.32 -9.40
CA GLU A 112 -8.54 4.41 -9.58
C GLU A 112 -8.27 3.32 -10.64
N GLU A 113 -7.55 3.66 -11.70
CA GLU A 113 -7.16 2.69 -12.73
C GLU A 113 -6.18 1.62 -12.20
N ARG A 114 -5.61 1.83 -11.04
CA ARG A 114 -4.69 0.88 -10.39
C ARG A 114 -5.44 -0.10 -9.50
N LYS A 115 -5.13 -1.38 -9.65
CA LYS A 115 -5.67 -2.45 -8.79
C LYS A 115 -5.22 -2.38 -7.32
N SER A 116 -4.26 -1.51 -6.99
CA SER A 116 -3.55 -1.48 -5.69
C SER A 116 -3.59 -0.14 -4.96
N ALA A 117 -4.47 0.80 -5.36
CA ALA A 117 -4.58 2.07 -4.63
C ALA A 117 -5.11 1.84 -3.21
N SER A 118 -4.40 2.40 -2.23
CA SER A 118 -4.73 2.19 -0.83
C SER A 118 -5.81 3.17 -0.34
N PRO A 119 -6.65 2.78 0.63
CA PRO A 119 -7.62 3.70 1.24
C PRO A 119 -6.99 4.97 1.82
N LEU A 120 -5.74 4.91 2.29
CA LEU A 120 -5.01 6.08 2.80
C LEU A 120 -4.54 7.01 1.68
N GLU A 121 -4.12 6.48 0.53
CA GLU A 121 -3.78 7.31 -0.64
C GLU A 121 -5.00 8.09 -1.13
N TYR A 122 -6.19 7.44 -1.19
CA TYR A 122 -7.44 8.15 -1.46
C TYR A 122 -7.76 9.19 -0.37
N GLY A 123 -7.51 8.85 0.89
CA GLY A 123 -7.71 9.78 2.01
C GLY A 123 -6.85 11.02 1.91
N LEU A 124 -5.58 10.88 1.56
CA LEU A 124 -4.66 11.99 1.32
C LEU A 124 -5.15 12.90 0.18
N LEU A 125 -5.56 12.32 -0.96
CA LEU A 125 -6.05 13.10 -2.10
C LEU A 125 -7.36 13.84 -1.76
N CYS A 126 -8.32 13.16 -1.12
CA CYS A 126 -9.57 13.79 -0.66
C CYS A 126 -9.28 14.92 0.35
N TRP A 127 -8.37 14.71 1.28
CA TRP A 127 -7.96 15.72 2.26
C TRP A 127 -7.33 16.95 1.58
N LYS A 128 -6.43 16.74 0.61
CA LYS A 128 -5.82 17.84 -0.16
C LYS A 128 -6.86 18.62 -0.96
N MET A 129 -7.84 17.95 -1.56
CA MET A 129 -8.94 18.61 -2.27
C MET A 129 -9.84 19.38 -1.32
N ALA A 130 -10.23 18.79 -0.19
CA ALA A 130 -11.09 19.44 0.80
C ALA A 130 -10.45 20.72 1.37
N ASN A 131 -9.14 20.70 1.63
CA ASN A 131 -8.42 21.90 2.10
C ASN A 131 -8.36 23.02 1.05
N ARG A 132 -8.50 22.71 -0.25
CA ARG A 132 -8.49 23.73 -1.31
C ARG A 132 -9.88 24.22 -1.68
N LEU A 133 -10.87 23.38 -1.62
CA LEU A 133 -12.27 23.71 -1.99
C LEU A 133 -13.07 24.21 -0.79
N GLY A 134 -12.77 23.76 0.42
CA GLY A 134 -13.51 24.11 1.63
C GLY A 134 -14.90 23.46 1.73
N ASP A 135 -15.34 22.74 0.72
CA ASP A 135 -16.65 22.09 0.64
C ASP A 135 -16.51 20.60 0.31
N LEU A 136 -17.03 19.78 1.22
CA LEU A 136 -16.99 18.32 1.10
C LEU A 136 -17.89 17.79 -0.03
N LYS A 137 -19.02 18.47 -0.26
CA LYS A 137 -19.95 18.14 -1.32
C LYS A 137 -19.30 18.35 -2.69
N GLU A 138 -18.63 19.48 -2.88
CA GLU A 138 -17.93 19.76 -4.14
C GLU A 138 -16.82 18.72 -4.41
N VAL A 139 -16.08 18.30 -3.37
CA VAL A 139 -15.10 17.20 -3.50
C VAL A 139 -15.78 15.92 -3.95
N ALA A 140 -16.90 15.56 -3.33
CA ALA A 140 -17.66 14.35 -3.65
C ALA A 140 -18.17 14.36 -5.09
N ASP A 141 -18.76 15.46 -5.52
CA ASP A 141 -19.28 15.64 -6.88
C ASP A 141 -18.16 15.54 -7.93
N ARG A 142 -17.00 16.20 -7.71
CA ARG A 142 -15.85 16.13 -8.62
C ARG A 142 -15.23 14.73 -8.73
N LEU A 143 -15.28 13.95 -7.65
CA LEU A 143 -14.74 12.60 -7.62
C LEU A 143 -15.76 11.52 -8.03
N GLY A 144 -17.03 11.89 -8.26
CA GLY A 144 -18.10 10.95 -8.54
C GLY A 144 -18.36 9.98 -7.38
N ARG A 145 -18.23 10.47 -6.14
CA ARG A 145 -18.38 9.69 -4.90
C ARG A 145 -19.43 10.32 -3.98
N SER A 146 -19.89 9.56 -2.97
CA SER A 146 -20.75 10.13 -1.93
C SER A 146 -19.93 10.94 -0.93
N GLU A 147 -20.52 11.96 -0.32
CA GLU A 147 -19.90 12.74 0.77
C GLU A 147 -19.44 11.82 1.92
N SER A 148 -20.25 10.83 2.27
CA SER A 148 -19.91 9.85 3.31
C SER A 148 -18.67 9.04 2.94
N TRP A 149 -18.49 8.69 1.66
CA TRP A 149 -17.28 8.00 1.19
C TRP A 149 -16.05 8.89 1.34
N VAL A 150 -16.14 10.16 0.92
CA VAL A 150 -15.06 11.16 1.01
C VAL A 150 -14.70 11.43 2.48
N SER A 151 -15.68 11.71 3.32
CA SER A 151 -15.51 11.97 4.75
C SER A 151 -14.82 10.79 5.46
N THR A 152 -15.23 9.56 5.17
CA THR A 152 -14.61 8.36 5.75
C THR A 152 -13.13 8.25 5.39
N ARG A 153 -12.74 8.61 4.15
CA ARG A 153 -11.35 8.57 3.68
C ARG A 153 -10.51 9.68 4.31
N ILE A 154 -11.04 10.90 4.39
CA ILE A 154 -10.39 12.03 5.07
C ILE A 154 -10.14 11.69 6.54
N ASN A 155 -11.16 11.22 7.26
CA ASN A 155 -11.04 10.85 8.67
C ASN A 155 -9.98 9.77 8.90
N ALA A 156 -9.91 8.75 8.02
CA ALA A 156 -8.90 7.72 8.09
C ALA A 156 -7.48 8.29 7.90
N TYR A 157 -7.29 9.20 6.96
CA TYR A 157 -6.02 9.86 6.72
C TYR A 157 -5.62 10.79 7.88
N GLU A 158 -6.54 11.57 8.41
CA GLU A 158 -6.29 12.45 9.56
C GLU A 158 -5.89 11.67 10.81
N LEU A 159 -6.57 10.55 11.09
CA LEU A 159 -6.19 9.66 12.18
C LEU A 159 -4.79 9.08 11.99
N TYR A 160 -4.47 8.64 10.75
CA TYR A 160 -3.14 8.18 10.41
C TYR A 160 -2.09 9.27 10.65
N ARG A 161 -2.33 10.49 10.16
CA ARG A 161 -1.44 11.64 10.35
C ARG A 161 -1.23 11.98 11.83
N LYS A 162 -2.31 12.04 12.62
CA LYS A 162 -2.25 12.29 14.07
C LYS A 162 -1.47 11.19 14.82
N ALA A 163 -1.58 9.94 14.39
CA ALA A 163 -0.85 8.82 14.99
C ALA A 163 0.66 8.83 14.67
N GLN A 164 1.07 9.41 13.53
CA GLN A 164 2.47 9.54 13.13
C GLN A 164 3.17 10.75 13.79
N ILE A 165 2.42 11.78 14.18
CA ILE A 165 2.96 12.93 14.88
C ILE A 165 3.19 12.54 16.35
N GLN A 166 4.39 12.07 16.68
CA GLN A 166 4.85 11.95 18.06
C GLN A 166 5.33 13.31 18.55
N PRO A 167 5.01 13.73 19.80
CA PRO A 167 5.40 15.04 20.32
C PRO A 167 6.91 15.26 20.46
N GLU A 168 7.74 14.23 20.28
CA GLU A 168 9.19 14.28 20.43
C GLU A 168 9.97 14.34 19.09
N ASN A 169 9.31 14.20 17.95
CA ASN A 169 9.96 14.36 16.66
C ASN A 169 9.49 15.65 16.00
N LYS A 170 10.40 16.63 15.95
CA LYS A 170 10.33 17.80 15.07
C LYS A 170 9.90 17.37 13.67
N SER A 171 9.04 18.18 13.06
CA SER A 171 8.51 18.05 11.70
C SER A 171 9.38 17.13 10.81
N PRO A 172 8.85 16.07 10.23
CA PRO A 172 9.58 15.39 9.18
C PRO A 172 9.68 16.39 8.02
N SER A 173 10.81 17.05 7.92
CA SER A 173 11.29 17.51 6.62
C SER A 173 11.22 16.28 5.73
N LEU A 174 10.50 16.39 4.64
CA LEU A 174 10.36 15.38 3.58
C LEU A 174 11.72 15.13 2.90
N GLU A 175 12.68 14.64 3.66
CA GLU A 175 13.82 13.96 3.10
C GLU A 175 13.41 12.51 2.90
N VAL A 176 13.17 12.17 1.63
CA VAL A 176 13.05 10.80 1.15
C VAL A 176 14.40 10.11 1.38
N GLY A 177 14.69 9.83 2.64
CA GLY A 177 15.77 8.96 3.06
C GLY A 177 15.33 7.52 2.86
N ILE A 178 15.98 6.83 1.93
CA ILE A 178 15.96 5.37 1.81
C ILE A 178 16.64 4.80 3.07
N GLY A 179 15.91 4.73 4.16
CA GLY A 179 16.29 4.09 5.39
C GLY A 179 15.08 3.38 5.95
N ARG A 180 15.04 2.06 5.84
CA ARG A 180 14.09 1.23 6.58
C ARG A 180 14.47 1.29 8.05
N ASP A 181 13.94 2.26 8.76
CA ASP A 181 13.90 2.16 10.21
C ASP A 181 12.98 1.00 10.56
N SER A 182 13.54 0.03 11.29
CA SER A 182 12.88 -1.22 11.70
C SER A 182 11.63 -1.02 12.57
N ASN A 183 11.25 0.22 12.87
CA ASN A 183 10.08 0.61 13.65
C ASN A 183 8.97 1.29 12.83
N SER A 184 9.15 1.52 11.52
CA SER A 184 8.10 2.10 10.70
C SER A 184 7.08 1.02 10.29
N ILE A 185 5.80 1.33 10.49
CA ILE A 185 4.71 0.45 10.05
C ILE A 185 4.53 0.63 8.55
N GLY A 186 4.54 -0.48 7.81
CA GLY A 186 4.26 -0.46 6.37
C GLY A 186 2.85 0.05 6.07
N ILE A 187 2.65 0.64 4.88
CA ILE A 187 1.33 1.16 4.44
C ILE A 187 0.25 0.09 4.46
N VAL A 188 0.58 -1.16 4.13
CA VAL A 188 -0.39 -2.28 4.17
C VAL A 188 -0.91 -2.49 5.59
N ASP A 189 -0.03 -2.43 6.59
CA ASP A 189 -0.40 -2.54 8.00
C ASP A 189 -1.20 -1.32 8.46
N SER A 190 -0.80 -0.12 8.07
CA SER A 190 -1.52 1.13 8.35
C SER A 190 -2.95 1.11 7.77
N ASN A 191 -3.12 0.64 6.53
CA ASN A 191 -4.43 0.47 5.91
C ASN A 191 -5.31 -0.53 6.68
N THR A 192 -4.72 -1.65 7.10
CA THR A 192 -5.42 -2.69 7.85
C THR A 192 -5.89 -2.15 9.21
N ILE A 193 -5.04 -1.41 9.89
CA ILE A 193 -5.36 -0.75 11.16
C ILE A 193 -6.48 0.27 10.97
N MET A 194 -6.37 1.15 9.95
CA MET A 194 -7.40 2.17 9.68
C MET A 194 -8.75 1.54 9.35
N GLN A 195 -8.81 0.51 8.53
CA GLN A 195 -10.03 -0.23 8.24
C GLN A 195 -10.62 -0.88 9.50
N ALA A 196 -9.78 -1.33 10.44
CA ALA A 196 -10.26 -1.88 11.69
C ALA A 196 -10.90 -0.82 12.57
N VAL A 197 -10.20 0.29 12.85
CA VAL A 197 -10.67 1.34 13.78
C VAL A 197 -11.83 2.17 13.23
N THR A 198 -12.06 2.16 11.91
CA THR A 198 -13.22 2.78 11.26
C THR A 198 -14.36 1.80 10.97
N SER A 199 -14.23 0.54 11.41
CA SER A 199 -15.22 -0.50 11.17
C SER A 199 -16.51 -0.28 11.98
N ARG A 200 -17.64 -0.84 11.48
CA ARG A 200 -18.94 -0.74 12.16
C ARG A 200 -18.91 -1.16 13.64
N PRO A 201 -18.29 -2.30 14.04
CA PRO A 201 -18.20 -2.69 15.45
C PRO A 201 -17.53 -1.63 16.31
N ILE A 202 -16.38 -1.08 15.85
CA ILE A 202 -15.66 -0.05 16.61
C ILE A 202 -16.43 1.26 16.66
N ASN A 203 -17.09 1.68 15.57
CA ASN A 203 -17.93 2.87 15.57
C ASN A 203 -19.10 2.73 16.56
N ARG A 204 -19.71 1.54 16.65
CA ARG A 204 -20.77 1.26 17.63
C ARG A 204 -20.25 1.34 19.06
N PHE A 205 -19.08 0.79 19.33
CA PHE A 205 -18.42 0.89 20.64
C PHE A 205 -18.12 2.34 21.01
N LEU A 206 -17.54 3.11 20.07
CA LEU A 206 -17.19 4.52 20.29
C LEU A 206 -18.40 5.43 20.48
N ALA A 207 -19.55 5.11 19.86
CA ALA A 207 -20.79 5.85 20.06
C ALA A 207 -21.34 5.77 21.50
N GLN A 208 -20.89 4.77 22.26
CA GLN A 208 -21.22 4.64 23.69
C GLN A 208 -20.31 5.49 24.60
N HIS A 209 -19.26 6.11 24.04
CA HIS A 209 -18.27 6.92 24.75
C HIS A 209 -18.28 8.34 24.17
N GLU A 210 -19.40 9.04 24.30
CA GLU A 210 -19.57 10.41 23.83
C GLU A 210 -18.56 11.35 24.48
N GLY A 211 -17.88 12.18 23.64
CA GLY A 211 -16.84 13.12 24.09
C GLY A 211 -15.39 12.55 24.04
N GLU A 212 -15.21 11.23 24.14
CA GLU A 212 -13.88 10.60 24.13
C GLU A 212 -13.58 9.79 22.85
N SER A 213 -14.55 9.68 21.95
CA SER A 213 -14.48 8.78 20.81
C SER A 213 -13.27 9.02 19.88
N GLU A 214 -12.84 10.26 19.69
CA GLU A 214 -11.66 10.58 18.87
C GLU A 214 -10.36 10.24 19.57
N ALA A 215 -10.27 10.50 20.88
CA ALA A 215 -9.12 10.15 21.70
C ALA A 215 -8.94 8.62 21.78
N LEU A 216 -10.03 7.89 21.95
CA LEU A 216 -10.05 6.42 21.94
C LEU A 216 -9.62 5.86 20.58
N ARG A 217 -10.12 6.40 19.48
CA ARG A 217 -9.66 6.00 18.12
C ARG A 217 -8.16 6.20 17.95
N THR A 218 -7.66 7.37 18.31
CA THR A 218 -6.23 7.68 18.24
C THR A 218 -5.42 6.70 19.09
N THR A 219 -5.91 6.37 20.28
CA THR A 219 -5.29 5.38 21.17
C THR A 219 -5.29 3.99 20.53
N PHE A 220 -6.38 3.54 19.92
CA PHE A 220 -6.44 2.27 19.21
C PHE A 220 -5.45 2.20 18.06
N VAL A 221 -5.36 3.26 17.25
CA VAL A 221 -4.36 3.35 16.17
C VAL A 221 -2.96 3.20 16.73
N LYS A 222 -2.58 3.96 17.76
CA LYS A 222 -1.24 3.90 18.38
C LYS A 222 -0.92 2.50 18.89
N LYS A 223 -1.84 1.88 19.62
CA LYS A 223 -1.63 0.55 20.23
C LYS A 223 -1.54 -0.56 19.18
N LEU A 224 -2.41 -0.56 18.17
CA LEU A 224 -2.32 -1.50 17.04
C LEU A 224 -1.03 -1.30 16.24
N SER A 225 -0.65 -0.05 16.02
CA SER A 225 0.60 0.31 15.34
C SER A 225 1.84 -0.23 16.07
N ALA A 226 1.85 -0.18 17.39
CA ALA A 226 2.94 -0.72 18.20
C ALA A 226 2.96 -2.26 18.27
N ALA A 227 1.80 -2.91 18.09
CA ALA A 227 1.66 -4.36 18.10
C ALA A 227 2.06 -5.02 16.77
N PHE A 228 1.70 -4.42 15.65
CA PHE A 228 1.80 -5.01 14.30
C PHE A 228 3.21 -5.46 13.90
N PRO A 229 4.31 -4.70 14.15
CA PRO A 229 5.66 -5.15 13.79
C PRO A 229 6.10 -6.46 14.47
N LYS A 230 5.46 -6.82 15.59
CA LYS A 230 5.77 -8.01 16.39
C LYS A 230 5.04 -9.28 15.91
N LEU A 231 4.14 -9.14 14.94
CA LEU A 231 3.19 -10.18 14.53
C LEU A 231 3.41 -10.60 13.08
N ASP A 232 3.25 -11.89 12.81
CA ASP A 232 3.17 -12.41 11.45
C ASP A 232 1.80 -12.07 10.78
N PRO A 233 1.66 -12.26 9.44
CA PRO A 233 0.42 -11.89 8.74
C PRO A 233 -0.84 -12.61 9.26
N THR A 234 -0.73 -13.83 9.76
CA THR A 234 -1.85 -14.59 10.33
C THR A 234 -2.25 -14.04 11.68
N GLN A 235 -1.26 -13.76 12.52
CA GLN A 235 -1.43 -13.16 13.84
C GLN A 235 -2.03 -11.73 13.72
N LYS A 236 -1.61 -10.92 12.75
CA LYS A 236 -2.21 -9.60 12.47
C LYS A 236 -3.71 -9.70 12.16
N LYS A 237 -4.09 -10.63 11.28
CA LYS A 237 -5.51 -10.89 10.97
C LYS A 237 -6.29 -11.30 12.20
N LYS A 238 -5.73 -12.17 13.04
CA LYS A 238 -6.35 -12.62 14.26
C LYS A 238 -6.53 -11.48 15.27
N LEU A 239 -5.49 -10.67 15.48
CA LEU A 239 -5.57 -9.50 16.36
C LEU A 239 -6.69 -8.53 15.94
N ILE A 240 -6.81 -8.23 14.65
CA ILE A 240 -7.88 -7.38 14.15
C ILE A 240 -9.26 -8.00 14.35
N ALA A 241 -9.41 -9.32 14.17
CA ALA A 241 -10.68 -10.00 14.38
C ALA A 241 -11.12 -9.94 15.85
N GLU A 242 -10.22 -10.24 16.79
CA GLU A 242 -10.49 -10.18 18.24
C GLU A 242 -10.74 -8.74 18.69
N PHE A 243 -9.95 -7.76 18.23
CA PHE A 243 -10.17 -6.35 18.52
C PHE A 243 -11.57 -5.87 18.07
N LYS A 244 -12.03 -6.26 16.88
CA LYS A 244 -13.38 -5.93 16.41
C LYS A 244 -14.48 -6.61 17.23
N ARG A 245 -14.20 -7.78 17.78
CA ARG A 245 -15.14 -8.55 18.60
C ARG A 245 -15.26 -7.96 20.00
N SER A 246 -14.14 -7.56 20.60
CA SER A 246 -14.06 -7.06 21.97
C SER A 246 -13.22 -5.78 22.05
N PRO A 247 -13.76 -4.61 21.62
CA PRO A 247 -13.01 -3.35 21.59
C PRO A 247 -12.57 -2.82 22.96
N SER A 248 -13.23 -3.27 24.04
CA SER A 248 -12.91 -2.93 25.41
C SER A 248 -11.69 -3.69 25.96
N GLU A 249 -11.29 -4.78 25.32
CA GLU A 249 -10.14 -5.57 25.76
C GLU A 249 -8.84 -4.84 25.42
N GLN A 250 -7.84 -4.93 26.32
CA GLN A 250 -6.55 -4.28 26.10
C GLN A 250 -5.80 -4.93 24.93
N ILE A 251 -5.45 -4.14 23.91
CA ILE A 251 -4.78 -4.61 22.69
C ILE A 251 -3.45 -5.30 23.03
N GLU A 252 -2.74 -4.81 24.03
CA GLU A 252 -1.49 -5.40 24.51
C GLU A 252 -1.69 -6.82 25.03
N LEU A 253 -2.76 -7.05 25.79
CA LEU A 253 -3.11 -8.36 26.33
C LEU A 253 -3.52 -9.33 25.21
N LEU A 254 -4.35 -8.86 24.26
CA LEU A 254 -4.69 -9.61 23.04
C LEU A 254 -3.45 -9.99 22.25
N THR A 255 -2.51 -9.06 22.10
CA THR A 255 -1.25 -9.30 21.39
C THR A 255 -0.42 -10.37 22.05
N GLN A 256 -0.27 -10.31 23.40
CA GLN A 256 0.46 -11.32 24.15
C GLN A 256 -0.19 -12.71 24.07
N LYS A 257 -1.51 -12.81 24.19
CA LYS A 257 -2.26 -14.06 24.01
C LYS A 257 -1.99 -14.67 22.61
N ILE A 258 -2.02 -13.85 21.55
CA ILE A 258 -1.82 -14.31 20.17
C ILE A 258 -0.38 -14.76 19.92
N ILE A 259 0.61 -14.08 20.52
CA ILE A 259 2.03 -14.48 20.41
C ILE A 259 2.29 -15.79 21.19
N ALA A 260 1.64 -15.97 22.33
CA ALA A 260 1.81 -17.14 23.18
C ALA A 260 1.11 -18.40 22.63
N GLU A 261 0.20 -18.26 21.66
CA GLU A 261 -0.44 -19.42 21.05
C GLU A 261 0.57 -20.27 20.28
N PRO A 262 0.56 -21.60 20.46
CA PRO A 262 1.44 -22.48 19.71
C PRO A 262 1.18 -22.33 18.22
N ARG A 263 2.23 -22.08 17.46
CA ARG A 263 2.15 -21.98 16.00
C ARG A 263 1.82 -23.32 15.41
N GLY A 264 0.63 -23.47 14.85
CA GLY A 264 0.30 -24.65 14.07
C GLY A 264 1.28 -24.81 12.90
N ILE A 265 1.86 -25.98 12.78
CA ILE A 265 2.72 -26.33 11.64
C ILE A 265 1.81 -26.53 10.43
N LYS A 266 2.00 -25.73 9.39
CA LYS A 266 1.30 -25.91 8.12
C LYS A 266 2.12 -26.84 7.24
N ILE A 267 1.69 -28.11 7.12
CA ILE A 267 2.33 -29.11 6.26
C ILE A 267 1.57 -29.14 4.94
N SER A 268 2.29 -28.95 3.84
CA SER A 268 1.76 -29.15 2.48
C SER A 268 2.30 -30.47 1.97
N LEU A 269 1.41 -31.44 1.76
CA LEU A 269 1.75 -32.77 1.24
C LEU A 269 1.31 -32.86 -0.22
N SER A 270 2.24 -33.21 -1.10
CA SER A 270 1.93 -33.59 -2.48
C SER A 270 2.22 -35.07 -2.68
N PHE A 271 1.26 -35.81 -3.22
CA PHE A 271 1.41 -37.22 -3.50
C PHE A 271 1.47 -37.47 -5.01
N PRO A 272 2.25 -38.46 -5.48
CA PRO A 272 2.15 -38.94 -6.86
C PRO A 272 0.70 -39.31 -7.23
N ALA A 273 0.33 -39.14 -8.49
CA ALA A 273 -1.04 -39.32 -8.96
C ALA A 273 -1.64 -40.70 -8.59
N GLU A 274 -0.86 -41.78 -8.69
CA GLU A 274 -1.28 -43.12 -8.32
C GLU A 274 -1.60 -43.28 -6.83
N LEU A 275 -0.78 -42.66 -5.97
CA LEU A 275 -0.98 -42.69 -4.52
C LEU A 275 -2.18 -41.83 -4.12
N SER A 276 -2.34 -40.69 -4.75
CA SER A 276 -3.50 -39.81 -4.57
C SER A 276 -4.82 -40.53 -4.91
N ALA A 277 -4.85 -41.28 -6.00
CA ALA A 277 -6.02 -42.08 -6.39
C ALA A 277 -6.35 -43.16 -5.35
N LYS A 278 -5.34 -43.85 -4.81
CA LYS A 278 -5.52 -44.87 -3.76
C LYS A 278 -6.03 -44.24 -2.45
N ILE A 279 -5.43 -43.13 -2.03
CA ILE A 279 -5.85 -42.38 -0.82
C ILE A 279 -7.32 -41.97 -0.95
N ASN A 280 -7.68 -41.32 -2.06
CA ASN A 280 -9.05 -40.88 -2.30
C ASN A 280 -10.07 -42.02 -2.30
N ARG A 281 -9.70 -43.20 -2.84
CA ARG A 281 -10.55 -44.38 -2.82
C ARG A 281 -10.77 -44.93 -1.40
N ILE A 282 -9.74 -44.89 -0.55
CA ILE A 282 -9.86 -45.33 0.86
C ILE A 282 -10.71 -44.35 1.65
N LEU A 283 -10.45 -43.04 1.51
CA LEU A 283 -11.16 -42.01 2.24
C LEU A 283 -12.63 -41.89 1.85
N SER A 284 -12.96 -42.08 0.55
CA SER A 284 -14.35 -42.07 0.10
C SER A 284 -15.15 -43.27 0.63
N LYS A 285 -14.51 -44.41 0.89
CA LYS A 285 -15.17 -45.57 1.54
C LYS A 285 -15.47 -45.30 3.02
N ASN A 286 -14.64 -44.53 3.69
CA ASN A 286 -14.74 -44.28 5.12
C ASN A 286 -15.44 -42.94 5.48
N GLY A 287 -15.85 -42.14 4.49
CA GLY A 287 -16.48 -40.85 4.69
C GLY A 287 -15.54 -39.80 5.34
N SER A 288 -14.24 -40.05 5.39
CA SER A 288 -13.25 -39.20 6.07
C SER A 288 -12.63 -38.21 5.08
N LYS A 289 -12.34 -36.99 5.56
CA LYS A 289 -11.59 -36.01 4.78
C LYS A 289 -10.08 -36.26 4.85
N VAL A 290 -9.35 -35.96 3.76
CA VAL A 290 -7.88 -36.10 3.70
C VAL A 290 -7.19 -35.42 4.87
N GLU A 291 -7.66 -34.22 5.26
CA GLU A 291 -7.11 -33.44 6.35
C GLU A 291 -7.21 -34.16 7.71
N ASP A 292 -8.34 -34.78 8.00
CA ASP A 292 -8.56 -35.50 9.27
C ASP A 292 -7.73 -36.78 9.32
N TRP A 293 -7.61 -37.47 8.18
CA TRP A 293 -6.76 -38.64 8.06
C TRP A 293 -5.28 -38.32 8.27
N VAL A 294 -4.79 -37.22 7.65
CA VAL A 294 -3.40 -36.77 7.85
C VAL A 294 -3.14 -36.37 9.29
N ARG A 295 -4.07 -35.64 9.94
CA ARG A 295 -3.95 -35.28 11.35
C ARG A 295 -3.81 -36.51 12.25
N GLU A 296 -4.64 -37.53 11.99
CA GLU A 296 -4.62 -38.75 12.78
C GLU A 296 -3.30 -39.52 12.56
N LEU A 297 -2.78 -39.56 11.34
CA LEU A 297 -1.52 -40.19 10.99
C LEU A 297 -0.34 -39.51 11.70
N VAL A 298 -0.30 -38.18 11.67
CA VAL A 298 0.73 -37.38 12.36
C VAL A 298 0.65 -37.59 13.87
N ARG A 299 -0.58 -37.62 14.46
CA ARG A 299 -0.76 -37.87 15.90
C ARG A 299 -0.18 -39.23 16.30
N ARG A 300 -0.49 -40.29 15.56
CA ARG A 300 0.03 -41.63 15.83
C ARG A 300 1.55 -41.71 15.73
N GLU A 301 2.14 -41.01 14.78
CA GLU A 301 3.60 -41.00 14.61
C GLU A 301 4.31 -40.24 15.74
N ILE A 302 3.71 -39.13 16.20
CA ILE A 302 4.21 -38.43 17.40
C ILE A 302 4.14 -39.34 18.64
N GLU A 303 2.98 -39.95 18.91
CA GLU A 303 2.80 -40.87 20.05
C GLU A 303 3.76 -42.07 20.01
N ARG A 304 4.07 -42.56 18.79
CA ARG A 304 5.05 -43.64 18.61
C ARG A 304 6.47 -43.16 18.91
N SER A 305 6.87 -42.01 18.38
CA SER A 305 8.20 -41.42 18.63
C SER A 305 8.42 -41.06 20.10
N GLU A 306 7.38 -40.58 20.80
CA GLU A 306 7.43 -40.32 22.24
C GLU A 306 7.63 -41.58 23.08
N LYS A 307 7.00 -42.71 22.69
CA LYS A 307 7.21 -43.99 23.35
C LYS A 307 8.60 -44.57 23.10
N GLU A 308 9.09 -44.52 21.85
CA GLU A 308 10.44 -44.97 21.50
C GLU A 308 11.54 -44.13 22.18
N GLY A 309 11.29 -42.79 22.39
CA GLY A 309 12.19 -41.92 23.13
C GLY A 309 12.24 -42.18 24.65
N GLN A 310 11.13 -42.66 25.24
CA GLN A 310 11.09 -43.03 26.68
C GLN A 310 11.75 -44.38 26.93
N GLU A 311 11.78 -45.30 25.98
CA GLU A 311 12.49 -46.58 26.13
C GLU A 311 14.01 -46.44 26.03
N THR A 312 14.53 -45.38 25.41
CA THR A 312 15.98 -45.12 25.29
C THR A 312 16.58 -44.31 26.45
N GLU A 313 15.78 -43.76 27.38
CA GLU A 313 16.26 -43.05 28.58
C GLU A 313 16.32 -43.96 29.85
N VAL A 314 16.00 -45.25 29.74
CA VAL A 314 15.90 -46.17 30.90
C VAL A 314 17.03 -47.23 30.90
N ASP A 315 18.03 -47.16 30.00
CA ASP A 315 19.20 -48.01 30.05
C ASP A 315 20.49 -47.21 30.46
#